data_743ecd9e0f78ab2e0d73df5fed3e435f
#
_entry.id   743ecd9e0f78ab2e0d73df5fed3e435f
#
_cell.length_a   1.000
_cell.length_b   1.000
_cell.length_c   1.000
_cell.angle_alpha   90.00
_cell.angle_beta   90.00
_cell.angle_gamma   90.00
#
_symmetry.space_group_name_H-M   'P 1'
#
loop_
_entity.id
_entity.type
_entity.pdbx_description
1 polymer ?
#
loop_
_entity_poly.entity_id
_entity_poly.type
_entity_poly.pdbx_seq_one_letter_code
_entity_poly.pdbx_strand_id
1 'polypeptide(L)'
;TGLRSNDMGYCTTGEVLKMIKEDMVNSIIGDEYIEDADEKQQKITALCEDAISDACAEIDGYLAKRYKVPFTKTPQVINKLAKDIAVYNLVSRTGIDESEREKTFLNRYNAAIKFLTEVAKGTISVGAEDEAVGSGNAANGFKMKSSGRIFSRDSMRGW
;
A
#
# COMPACT_ATOMS: atom_id res chain seq x y z
N THR A 1 1.10 27.33 -16.47
CA THR A 1 2.20 27.11 -15.51
C THR A 1 1.63 26.41 -14.28
N GLY A 2 1.35 25.12 -14.39
CA GLY A 2 0.90 24.30 -13.28
C GLY A 2 2.07 23.47 -12.78
N LEU A 3 2.61 23.85 -11.63
CA LEU A 3 3.37 22.97 -10.79
C LEU A 3 2.47 21.76 -10.48
N ARG A 4 2.69 20.65 -11.17
CA ARG A 4 2.18 19.37 -10.72
C ARG A 4 2.98 19.05 -9.46
N SER A 5 2.36 19.27 -8.33
CA SER A 5 2.90 18.84 -7.05
C SER A 5 3.09 17.33 -7.10
N ASN A 6 4.35 16.94 -7.14
CA ASN A 6 4.87 15.55 -7.11
C ASN A 6 4.60 14.86 -5.75
N ASP A 7 3.59 15.31 -5.01
CA ASP A 7 3.37 15.01 -3.60
C ASP A 7 2.21 14.04 -3.33
N MET A 8 1.67 13.37 -4.35
CA MET A 8 0.50 12.49 -4.17
C MET A 8 0.81 10.98 -4.27
N GLY A 9 2.08 10.60 -4.32
CA GLY A 9 2.49 9.20 -4.31
C GLY A 9 2.85 8.71 -2.90
N TYR A 10 2.69 7.41 -2.63
CA TYR A 10 3.10 6.80 -1.37
C TYR A 10 4.62 6.63 -1.25
N CYS A 11 5.36 6.80 -2.33
CA CYS A 11 6.83 6.84 -2.36
C CYS A 11 7.31 7.78 -3.47
N THR A 12 8.60 8.09 -3.45
CA THR A 12 9.24 8.99 -4.42
C THR A 12 10.11 8.23 -5.42
N THR A 13 10.33 8.82 -6.60
CA THR A 13 11.22 8.28 -7.63
C THR A 13 12.63 8.01 -7.10
N GLY A 14 13.16 8.93 -6.28
CA GLY A 14 14.48 8.76 -5.68
C GLY A 14 14.57 7.58 -4.71
N GLU A 15 13.49 7.27 -3.99
CA GLU A 15 13.43 6.08 -3.11
C GLU A 15 13.40 4.79 -3.91
N VAL A 16 12.65 4.76 -5.02
CA VAL A 16 12.57 3.59 -5.91
C VAL A 16 13.91 3.34 -6.59
N LEU A 17 14.56 4.37 -7.14
CA LEU A 17 15.85 4.26 -7.81
C LEU A 17 16.97 3.77 -6.90
N LYS A 18 16.92 4.09 -5.59
CA LYS A 18 17.89 3.56 -4.61
C LYS A 18 17.81 2.05 -4.41
N MET A 19 16.70 1.42 -4.80
CA MET A 19 16.49 -0.03 -4.65
C MET A 19 16.99 -0.84 -5.83
N ILE A 20 17.28 -0.20 -6.97
CA ILE A 20 17.75 -0.83 -8.19
C ILE A 20 19.19 -0.40 -8.51
N LYS A 21 19.93 -1.25 -9.18
CA LYS A 21 21.30 -0.97 -9.60
C LYS A 21 21.32 -0.35 -11.01
N GLU A 22 22.42 0.32 -11.34
CA GLU A 22 22.59 1.00 -12.61
C GLU A 22 22.50 0.06 -13.83
N ASP A 23 23.02 -1.16 -13.72
CA ASP A 23 22.88 -2.19 -14.75
C ASP A 23 21.40 -2.50 -15.06
N MET A 24 20.57 -2.57 -14.03
CA MET A 24 19.14 -2.78 -14.15
C MET A 24 18.41 -1.56 -14.73
N VAL A 25 18.85 -0.35 -14.39
CA VAL A 25 18.30 0.89 -14.99
C VAL A 25 18.51 0.88 -16.50
N ASN A 26 19.69 0.48 -16.98
CA ASN A 26 19.97 0.38 -18.40
C ASN A 26 19.07 -0.64 -19.10
N SER A 27 18.84 -1.79 -18.48
CA SER A 27 17.94 -2.82 -18.98
C SER A 27 16.49 -2.33 -19.05
N ILE A 28 16.00 -1.62 -18.03
CA ILE A 28 14.64 -1.05 -17.97
C ILE A 28 14.41 -0.01 -19.08
N ILE A 29 15.43 0.79 -19.41
CA ILE A 29 15.34 1.80 -20.47
C ILE A 29 15.32 1.15 -21.86
N GLY A 30 15.81 -0.10 -22.00
CA GLY A 30 15.73 -0.90 -23.23
C GLY A 30 16.97 -0.83 -24.08
N ASP A 31 18.16 -0.98 -23.50
CA ASP A 31 19.46 -1.10 -24.17
C ASP A 31 19.77 -0.05 -25.26
N GLU A 32 18.97 1.00 -25.38
CA GLU A 32 19.28 2.13 -26.24
C GLU A 32 20.47 2.89 -25.63
N TYR A 33 21.55 2.96 -26.40
CA TYR A 33 22.68 3.79 -26.04
C TYR A 33 22.26 5.27 -26.06
N ILE A 34 21.95 5.80 -24.88
CA ILE A 34 21.64 7.22 -24.69
C ILE A 34 22.91 7.90 -24.23
N GLU A 35 23.48 8.72 -25.11
CA GLU A 35 24.73 9.44 -24.86
C GLU A 35 24.54 10.60 -23.86
N ASP A 36 23.33 11.18 -23.83
CA ASP A 36 22.98 12.25 -22.93
C ASP A 36 22.46 11.70 -21.58
N ALA A 37 23.21 12.01 -20.52
CA ALA A 37 22.85 11.61 -19.16
C ALA A 37 21.53 12.23 -18.69
N ASP A 38 21.21 13.43 -19.13
CA ASP A 38 19.97 14.12 -18.77
C ASP A 38 18.75 13.48 -19.44
N GLU A 39 18.87 13.08 -20.71
CA GLU A 39 17.83 12.36 -21.43
C GLU A 39 17.58 10.98 -20.79
N LYS A 40 18.63 10.25 -20.43
CA LYS A 40 18.57 8.98 -19.70
C LYS A 40 17.84 9.15 -18.36
N GLN A 41 18.18 10.20 -17.62
CA GLN A 41 17.55 10.49 -16.33
C GLN A 41 16.07 10.84 -16.47
N GLN A 42 15.70 11.60 -17.49
CA GLN A 42 14.30 11.92 -17.77
C GLN A 42 13.49 10.67 -18.11
N LYS A 43 14.04 9.80 -18.95
CA LYS A 43 13.37 8.55 -19.38
C LYS A 43 13.12 7.62 -18.20
N ILE A 44 14.12 7.38 -17.36
CA ILE A 44 13.94 6.52 -16.18
C ILE A 44 13.00 7.16 -15.16
N THR A 45 13.03 8.47 -14.98
CA THR A 45 12.13 9.19 -14.08
C THR A 45 10.67 9.03 -14.50
N ALA A 46 10.37 9.20 -15.79
CA ALA A 46 9.01 9.00 -16.31
C ALA A 46 8.51 7.56 -16.08
N LEU A 47 9.36 6.56 -16.35
CA LEU A 47 9.02 5.15 -16.10
C LEU A 47 8.80 4.85 -14.61
N CYS A 48 9.57 5.48 -13.73
CA CYS A 48 9.37 5.37 -12.27
C CYS A 48 8.07 6.01 -11.82
N GLU A 49 7.71 7.18 -12.36
CA GLU A 49 6.45 7.86 -12.02
C GLU A 49 5.24 7.02 -12.41
N ASP A 50 5.25 6.42 -13.61
CA ASP A 50 4.22 5.49 -14.05
C ASP A 50 4.11 4.27 -13.10
N ALA A 51 5.24 3.64 -12.77
CA ALA A 51 5.28 2.49 -11.89
C ALA A 51 4.81 2.82 -10.46
N ILE A 52 5.11 4.01 -9.96
CA ILE A 52 4.64 4.50 -8.65
C ILE A 52 3.13 4.76 -8.70
N SER A 53 2.64 5.38 -9.76
CA SER A 53 1.22 5.62 -9.95
C SER A 53 0.42 4.31 -9.95
N ASP A 54 0.88 3.30 -10.67
CA ASP A 54 0.27 1.98 -10.70
C ASP A 54 0.31 1.31 -9.32
N ALA A 55 1.43 1.39 -8.61
CA ALA A 55 1.56 0.86 -7.26
C ALA A 55 0.62 1.54 -6.26
N CYS A 56 0.46 2.86 -6.35
CA CYS A 56 -0.47 3.60 -5.50
C CYS A 56 -1.93 3.20 -5.79
N ALA A 57 -2.31 3.08 -7.06
CA ALA A 57 -3.64 2.65 -7.45
C ALA A 57 -3.96 1.23 -6.96
N GLU A 58 -2.99 0.31 -7.04
CA GLU A 58 -3.13 -1.05 -6.54
C GLU A 58 -3.32 -1.06 -5.02
N ILE A 59 -2.51 -0.31 -4.26
CA ILE A 59 -2.64 -0.18 -2.81
C ILE A 59 -4.01 0.40 -2.43
N ASP A 60 -4.42 1.48 -3.08
CA ASP A 60 -5.71 2.12 -2.84
C ASP A 60 -6.87 1.15 -3.10
N GLY A 61 -6.78 0.33 -4.14
CA GLY A 61 -7.76 -0.71 -4.45
C GLY A 61 -7.96 -1.71 -3.31
N TYR A 62 -6.88 -2.13 -2.63
CA TYR A 62 -6.98 -3.00 -1.46
C TYR A 62 -7.51 -2.29 -0.21
N LEU A 63 -7.17 -1.02 -0.02
CA LEU A 63 -7.42 -0.28 1.22
C LEU A 63 -8.75 0.46 1.22
N ALA A 64 -9.32 0.79 0.07
CA ALA A 64 -10.53 1.64 -0.08
C ALA A 64 -11.74 1.12 0.71
N LYS A 65 -11.79 -0.17 1.03
CA LYS A 65 -12.86 -0.77 1.83
C LYS A 65 -12.81 -0.36 3.31
N ARG A 66 -11.62 -0.04 3.83
CA ARG A 66 -11.40 0.19 5.26
C ARG A 66 -10.86 1.56 5.59
N TYR A 67 -10.13 2.17 4.68
CA TYR A 67 -9.45 3.44 4.89
C TYR A 67 -9.89 4.45 3.85
N LYS A 68 -9.87 5.72 4.23
CA LYS A 68 -10.01 6.80 3.27
C LYS A 68 -8.70 6.95 2.51
N VAL A 69 -8.73 6.64 1.24
CA VAL A 69 -7.58 6.75 0.35
C VAL A 69 -7.81 7.84 -0.70
N PRO A 70 -6.76 8.49 -1.21
CA PRO A 70 -5.37 8.35 -0.79
C PRO A 70 -5.11 8.92 0.63
N PHE A 71 -4.10 8.38 1.33
CA PHE A 71 -3.74 8.87 2.65
C PHE A 71 -3.19 10.30 2.60
N THR A 72 -3.68 11.17 3.49
CA THR A 72 -3.13 12.52 3.68
C THR A 72 -1.71 12.46 4.28
N LYS A 73 -1.49 11.50 5.19
CA LYS A 73 -0.19 11.19 5.76
C LYS A 73 0.09 9.72 5.56
N THR A 74 1.02 9.41 4.67
CA THR A 74 1.36 8.02 4.31
C THR A 74 2.00 7.28 5.50
N PRO A 75 1.42 6.18 5.99
CA PRO A 75 2.07 5.32 6.97
C PRO A 75 3.38 4.74 6.40
N GLN A 76 4.40 4.57 7.26
CA GLN A 76 5.70 4.03 6.81
C GLN A 76 5.61 2.64 6.18
N VAL A 77 4.69 1.81 6.67
CA VAL A 77 4.46 0.49 6.08
C VAL A 77 3.93 0.60 4.65
N ILE A 78 3.04 1.54 4.38
CA ILE A 78 2.51 1.79 3.03
C ILE A 78 3.59 2.32 2.10
N ASN A 79 4.44 3.25 2.56
CA ASN A 79 5.60 3.71 1.78
C ASN A 79 6.53 2.54 1.40
N LYS A 80 6.80 1.63 2.35
CA LYS A 80 7.60 0.43 2.06
C LYS A 80 6.95 -0.46 1.00
N LEU A 81 5.65 -0.75 1.13
CA LEU A 81 4.93 -1.59 0.19
C LEU A 81 4.87 -0.95 -1.20
N ALA A 82 4.64 0.36 -1.28
CA ALA A 82 4.62 1.10 -2.53
C ALA A 82 5.96 1.00 -3.27
N LYS A 83 7.07 1.09 -2.56
CA LYS A 83 8.40 0.88 -3.15
C LYS A 83 8.60 -0.54 -3.68
N ASP A 84 8.22 -1.54 -2.91
CA ASP A 84 8.35 -2.95 -3.30
C ASP A 84 7.51 -3.27 -4.56
N ILE A 85 6.30 -2.75 -4.64
CA ILE A 85 5.40 -2.90 -5.79
C ILE A 85 5.93 -2.12 -7.00
N ALA A 86 6.33 -0.85 -6.82
CA ALA A 86 6.83 -0.01 -7.91
C ALA A 86 8.11 -0.58 -8.53
N VAL A 87 9.05 -1.07 -7.72
CA VAL A 87 10.27 -1.73 -8.23
C VAL A 87 9.92 -2.99 -9.03
N TYR A 88 8.99 -3.81 -8.54
CA TYR A 88 8.53 -4.97 -9.27
C TYR A 88 7.89 -4.58 -10.61
N ASN A 89 7.03 -3.57 -10.63
CA ASN A 89 6.40 -3.06 -11.85
C ASN A 89 7.43 -2.58 -12.87
N LEU A 90 8.51 -1.93 -12.42
CA LEU A 90 9.61 -1.51 -13.30
C LEU A 90 10.39 -2.69 -13.87
N VAL A 91 10.80 -3.62 -13.02
CA VAL A 91 11.64 -4.76 -13.40
C VAL A 91 10.86 -5.73 -14.30
N SER A 92 9.58 -5.95 -14.03
CA SER A 92 8.73 -6.85 -14.82
C SER A 92 8.53 -6.40 -16.26
N ARG A 93 8.80 -5.13 -16.60
CA ARG A 93 8.73 -4.61 -17.98
C ARG A 93 9.77 -5.25 -18.91
N THR A 94 10.92 -5.63 -18.39
CA THR A 94 11.99 -6.28 -19.17
C THR A 94 11.83 -7.79 -19.27
N GLY A 95 10.78 -8.35 -18.67
CA GLY A 95 10.62 -9.77 -18.43
C GLY A 95 11.31 -10.18 -17.13
N ILE A 96 10.71 -11.12 -16.42
CA ILE A 96 11.30 -11.67 -15.20
C ILE A 96 12.11 -12.90 -15.61
N ASP A 97 13.42 -12.79 -15.47
CA ASP A 97 14.34 -13.91 -15.61
C ASP A 97 14.34 -14.74 -14.31
N GLU A 98 14.69 -16.02 -14.38
CA GLU A 98 14.76 -16.89 -13.19
C GLU A 98 15.97 -16.61 -12.28
N SER A 99 16.63 -15.45 -12.44
CA SER A 99 17.75 -15.05 -11.61
C SER A 99 17.34 -14.86 -10.14
N GLU A 100 18.25 -15.17 -9.20
CA GLU A 100 18.03 -14.99 -7.76
C GLU A 100 17.66 -13.54 -7.38
N ARG A 101 18.16 -12.57 -8.16
CA ARG A 101 17.89 -11.14 -7.95
C ARG A 101 16.43 -10.82 -8.28
N GLU A 102 15.93 -11.30 -9.41
CA GLU A 102 14.56 -11.03 -9.86
C GLU A 102 13.53 -11.78 -9.03
N LYS A 103 13.86 -13.00 -8.59
CA LYS A 103 13.07 -13.72 -7.59
C LYS A 103 12.93 -12.94 -6.30
N THR A 104 13.93 -12.17 -5.90
CA THR A 104 13.86 -11.31 -4.71
C THR A 104 12.80 -10.21 -4.88
N PHE A 105 12.71 -9.56 -6.04
CA PHE A 105 11.69 -8.56 -6.30
C PHE A 105 10.28 -9.17 -6.37
N LEU A 106 10.15 -10.31 -7.03
CA LEU A 106 8.89 -11.06 -7.06
C LEU A 106 8.43 -11.46 -5.65
N ASN A 107 9.35 -11.95 -4.81
CA ASN A 107 9.03 -12.33 -3.43
C ASN A 107 8.60 -11.13 -2.58
N ARG A 108 9.23 -9.96 -2.76
CA ARG A 108 8.82 -8.72 -2.08
C ARG A 108 7.45 -8.26 -2.55
N TYR A 109 7.17 -8.31 -3.84
CA TYR A 109 5.85 -8.03 -4.40
C TYR A 109 4.78 -8.95 -3.80
N ASN A 110 5.01 -10.26 -3.84
CA ASN A 110 4.07 -11.25 -3.29
C ASN A 110 3.83 -11.03 -1.79
N ALA A 111 4.87 -10.70 -1.02
CA ALA A 111 4.74 -10.37 0.39
C ALA A 111 3.92 -9.08 0.61
N ALA A 112 4.11 -8.07 -0.23
CA ALA A 112 3.32 -6.84 -0.19
C ALA A 112 1.83 -7.10 -0.47
N ILE A 113 1.52 -7.84 -1.52
CA ILE A 113 0.13 -8.20 -1.87
C ILE A 113 -0.53 -9.05 -0.79
N LYS A 114 0.20 -10.00 -0.21
CA LYS A 114 -0.30 -10.79 0.92
C LYS A 114 -0.63 -9.89 2.11
N PHE A 115 0.26 -8.96 2.47
CA PHE A 115 0.02 -8.02 3.56
C PHE A 115 -1.22 -7.15 3.28
N LEU A 116 -1.34 -6.55 2.09
CA LEU A 116 -2.49 -5.75 1.70
C LEU A 116 -3.80 -6.55 1.75
N THR A 117 -3.76 -7.82 1.34
CA THR A 117 -4.91 -8.72 1.43
C THR A 117 -5.36 -8.93 2.88
N GLU A 118 -4.43 -9.14 3.81
CA GLU A 118 -4.75 -9.29 5.23
C GLU A 118 -5.26 -7.98 5.85
N VAL A 119 -4.75 -6.83 5.41
CA VAL A 119 -5.30 -5.52 5.79
C VAL A 119 -6.73 -5.36 5.29
N ALA A 120 -7.00 -5.70 4.03
CA ALA A 120 -8.35 -5.63 3.44
C ALA A 120 -9.36 -6.54 4.16
N LYS A 121 -8.91 -7.72 4.63
CA LYS A 121 -9.72 -8.63 5.46
C LYS A 121 -9.96 -8.11 6.89
N GLY A 122 -9.17 -7.17 7.35
CA GLY A 122 -9.27 -6.64 8.70
C GLY A 122 -8.40 -7.34 9.73
N THR A 123 -7.55 -8.28 9.32
CA THR A 123 -6.66 -9.02 10.21
C THR A 123 -5.51 -8.16 10.72
N ILE A 124 -5.04 -7.22 9.89
CA ILE A 124 -3.92 -6.32 10.19
C ILE A 124 -4.37 -4.87 10.01
N SER A 125 -3.84 -3.95 10.83
CA SER A 125 -4.00 -2.50 10.68
C SER A 125 -2.69 -1.88 10.18
N VAL A 126 -2.80 -0.83 9.36
CA VAL A 126 -1.62 -0.08 8.84
C VAL A 126 -1.18 1.05 9.78
N GLY A 127 -1.83 1.21 10.94
CA GLY A 127 -1.50 2.26 11.91
C GLY A 127 -2.00 3.65 11.51
N ALA A 128 -2.82 3.76 10.46
CA ALA A 128 -3.63 4.94 10.19
C ALA A 128 -4.92 4.87 11.02
N GLU A 129 -5.50 6.03 11.36
CA GLU A 129 -6.83 6.04 11.97
C GLU A 129 -7.82 5.38 11.00
N ASP A 130 -8.50 4.34 11.49
CA ASP A 130 -9.55 3.66 10.75
C ASP A 130 -10.73 4.64 10.58
N GLU A 131 -10.71 5.47 9.55
CA GLU A 131 -11.92 6.10 9.06
C GLU A 131 -12.72 5.00 8.34
N ALA A 132 -13.41 4.18 9.12
CA ALA A 132 -14.37 3.23 8.58
C ALA A 132 -15.39 4.02 7.76
N VAL A 133 -15.31 3.91 6.45
CA VAL A 133 -16.34 4.36 5.53
C VAL A 133 -17.60 3.58 5.89
N GLY A 134 -18.50 4.24 6.61
CA GLY A 134 -19.76 3.64 7.05
C GLY A 134 -19.62 2.72 8.26
N SER A 135 -19.17 3.25 9.39
CA SER A 135 -19.34 2.61 10.68
C SER A 135 -20.83 2.54 11.05
N GLY A 136 -21.51 1.53 10.59
CA GLY A 136 -22.50 0.90 11.42
C GLY A 136 -21.73 0.26 12.57
N ASN A 137 -21.55 1.02 13.64
CA ASN A 137 -21.32 0.64 15.02
C ASN A 137 -20.94 -0.86 15.27
N ALA A 138 -19.72 -1.24 14.90
CA ALA A 138 -19.11 -2.47 15.41
C ALA A 138 -18.27 -2.09 16.65
N ALA A 139 -18.92 -1.51 17.66
CA ALA A 139 -18.50 -1.69 19.01
C ALA A 139 -18.72 -3.19 19.32
N ASN A 140 -17.68 -4.00 19.14
CA ASN A 140 -17.59 -5.34 19.70
C ASN A 140 -17.48 -5.26 21.22
N GLY A 141 -18.37 -4.51 21.84
CA GLY A 141 -18.73 -4.66 23.20
C GLY A 141 -19.91 -5.62 23.23
N PHE A 142 -19.71 -6.83 23.73
CA PHE A 142 -20.78 -7.75 24.08
C PHE A 142 -21.72 -7.02 25.06
N LYS A 143 -22.76 -6.38 24.54
CA LYS A 143 -23.79 -5.73 25.34
C LYS A 143 -24.68 -6.84 25.88
N MET A 144 -24.31 -7.38 27.04
CA MET A 144 -25.25 -8.16 27.83
C MET A 144 -26.32 -7.20 28.38
N LYS A 145 -27.49 -7.22 27.75
CA LYS A 145 -28.69 -6.68 28.33
C LYS A 145 -29.17 -7.71 29.36
N SER A 146 -28.73 -7.53 30.61
CA SER A 146 -29.36 -8.31 31.68
C SER A 146 -30.82 -7.85 31.79
N SER A 147 -31.75 -8.72 31.53
CA SER A 147 -33.16 -8.52 31.90
C SER A 147 -33.19 -8.25 33.40
N GLY A 148 -34.00 -7.28 33.83
CA GLY A 148 -34.15 -6.92 35.23
C GLY A 148 -34.37 -8.18 36.09
N ARG A 149 -33.81 -8.17 37.30
CA ARG A 149 -33.99 -9.26 38.28
C ARG A 149 -35.48 -9.52 38.46
N ILE A 150 -35.90 -10.71 38.10
CA ILE A 150 -37.30 -11.19 38.25
C ILE A 150 -37.66 -11.36 39.74
N PHE A 151 -36.64 -11.53 40.60
CA PHE A 151 -36.80 -11.62 42.04
C PHE A 151 -36.00 -10.47 42.70
N SER A 152 -36.68 -9.39 43.03
CA SER A 152 -36.19 -8.36 43.93
C SER A 152 -36.80 -8.55 45.33
N ARG A 153 -36.12 -8.03 46.36
CA ARG A 153 -36.57 -8.09 47.75
C ARG A 153 -37.96 -7.47 47.95
N ASP A 154 -38.39 -6.58 47.05
CA ASP A 154 -39.69 -5.92 47.08
C ASP A 154 -40.79 -6.78 46.41
N SER A 155 -40.45 -7.64 45.47
CA SER A 155 -41.43 -8.58 44.85
C SER A 155 -41.78 -9.75 45.75
N MET A 156 -41.05 -9.98 46.85
CA MET A 156 -41.28 -11.07 47.79
C MET A 156 -41.94 -10.63 49.11
N ARG A 157 -42.40 -9.36 49.20
CA ARG A 157 -43.07 -8.84 50.39
C ARG A 157 -44.55 -9.20 50.57
N GLY A 158 -45.07 -10.03 49.69
CA GLY A 158 -46.49 -10.42 49.67
C GLY A 158 -46.75 -11.91 49.96
N TRP A 159 -45.78 -12.64 50.55
CA TRP A 159 -45.94 -14.04 50.92
C TRP A 159 -45.67 -14.22 52.43
#